data_b68610354652a31e95f7f20b19bab7b3
#
_entry.id   b68610354652a31e95f7f20b19bab7b3
#
_cell.length_a   1.000
_cell.length_b   1.000
_cell.length_c   1.000
_cell.angle_alpha   90.00
_cell.angle_beta   90.00
_cell.angle_gamma   90.00
#
_symmetry.space_group_name_H-M   'P 1'
#
loop_
_entity.id
_entity.type
_entity.pdbx_description
1 polymer ?
#
loop_
_entity_poly.entity_id
_entity_poly.type
_entity_poly.pdbx_seq_one_letter_code
_entity_poly.pdbx_strand_id
1 'polypeptide(L)'
;MTWKADALLHAKEQDPKESCGLLLNIRGREKYFPCQNLAITDHQCFIMNPEDFVAGDSLGEIIAIVHSHPITPPVASEADKISCEQSNLPWYIVNPKTETWGEYAPSGYKPDMIGLPWVWGVSDCWSLVRRY
;
A
#
# COMPACT_ATOMS: atom_id res chain seq x y z
N MET A 1 -12.14 -13.23 -12.70
CA MET A 1 -11.13 -12.16 -12.71
C MET A 1 -10.26 -12.26 -11.48
N THR A 2 -8.98 -12.03 -11.64
CA THR A 2 -8.07 -12.06 -10.51
C THR A 2 -8.11 -10.72 -9.78
N TRP A 3 -7.73 -10.74 -8.50
CA TRP A 3 -7.65 -9.50 -7.73
C TRP A 3 -6.59 -8.54 -8.31
N LYS A 4 -5.56 -9.06 -8.98
CA LYS A 4 -4.53 -8.23 -9.62
C LYS A 4 -5.11 -7.40 -10.76
N ALA A 5 -6.06 -7.95 -11.52
CA ALA A 5 -6.72 -7.20 -12.59
C ALA A 5 -7.50 -6.02 -12.02
N ASP A 6 -8.20 -6.23 -10.91
CA ASP A 6 -8.96 -5.17 -10.25
C ASP A 6 -8.03 -4.10 -9.68
N ALA A 7 -6.93 -4.51 -9.07
CA ALA A 7 -5.95 -3.57 -8.52
C ALA A 7 -5.26 -2.76 -9.63
N LEU A 8 -4.96 -3.39 -10.75
CA LEU A 8 -4.36 -2.71 -11.89
C LEU A 8 -5.32 -1.66 -12.46
N LEU A 9 -6.59 -2.00 -12.58
CA LEU A 9 -7.60 -1.07 -13.05
C LEU A 9 -7.69 0.15 -12.12
N HIS A 10 -7.74 -0.10 -10.82
CA HIS A 10 -7.76 0.97 -9.83
C HIS A 10 -6.54 1.87 -9.94
N ALA A 11 -5.35 1.27 -10.13
CA ALA A 11 -4.12 2.01 -10.31
C ALA A 11 -4.16 2.91 -11.54
N LYS A 12 -4.74 2.43 -12.63
CA LYS A 12 -4.90 3.22 -13.85
C LYS A 12 -5.87 4.38 -13.66
N GLU A 13 -6.93 4.14 -12.90
CA GLU A 13 -7.93 5.17 -12.61
C GLU A 13 -7.37 6.29 -11.74
N GLN A 14 -6.46 5.97 -10.84
CA GLN A 14 -5.87 6.94 -9.91
C GLN A 14 -4.66 7.66 -10.47
N ASP A 15 -4.02 7.15 -11.53
CA ASP A 15 -2.85 7.76 -12.15
C ASP A 15 -3.16 9.24 -12.48
N PRO A 16 -2.32 10.21 -12.11
CA PRO A 16 -0.93 10.12 -11.63
C PRO A 16 -0.78 9.92 -10.11
N LYS A 17 -1.84 9.77 -9.37
CA LYS A 17 -1.75 9.52 -7.93
C LYS A 17 -1.45 8.05 -7.67
N GLU A 18 -0.82 7.78 -6.53
CA GLU A 18 -0.69 6.41 -6.07
C GLU A 18 -2.05 5.87 -5.66
N SER A 19 -2.40 4.69 -6.14
CA SER A 19 -3.57 3.99 -5.63
C SER A 19 -3.18 3.23 -4.37
N CYS A 20 -4.14 2.97 -3.51
CA CYS A 20 -3.95 2.08 -2.38
C CYS A 20 -5.18 1.24 -2.17
N GLY A 21 -4.99 0.07 -1.62
CA GLY A 21 -6.08 -0.85 -1.35
C GLY A 21 -5.61 -2.02 -0.50
N LEU A 22 -6.54 -2.90 -0.24
CA LEU A 22 -6.33 -4.07 0.59
C LEU A 22 -6.58 -5.34 -0.21
N LEU A 23 -5.77 -6.36 0.03
CA LEU A 23 -6.09 -7.69 -0.44
C LEU A 23 -6.78 -8.41 0.71
N LEU A 24 -8.02 -8.81 0.49
CA LEU A 24 -8.84 -9.45 1.51
C LEU A 24 -9.03 -10.92 1.19
N ASN A 25 -9.06 -11.74 2.24
CA ASN A 25 -9.55 -13.10 2.15
C ASN A 25 -10.99 -13.11 2.68
N ILE A 26 -11.94 -13.31 1.78
CA ILE A 26 -13.35 -13.39 2.10
C ILE A 26 -13.81 -14.81 1.82
N ARG A 27 -14.03 -15.59 2.88
CA ARG A 27 -14.48 -16.99 2.79
C ARG A 27 -13.61 -17.83 1.86
N GLY A 28 -12.28 -17.65 1.95
CA GLY A 28 -11.33 -18.40 1.16
C GLY A 28 -11.05 -17.82 -0.23
N ARG A 29 -11.63 -16.68 -0.56
CA ARG A 29 -11.40 -16.02 -1.85
C ARG A 29 -10.64 -14.72 -1.66
N GLU A 30 -9.63 -14.51 -2.48
CA GLU A 30 -8.86 -13.28 -2.48
C GLU A 30 -9.59 -12.21 -3.30
N LYS A 31 -9.77 -11.04 -2.71
CA LYS A 31 -10.45 -9.93 -3.37
C LYS A 31 -9.76 -8.62 -3.08
N TYR A 32 -9.54 -7.81 -4.11
CA TYR A 32 -9.00 -6.47 -3.96
C TYR A 32 -10.09 -5.51 -3.48
N PHE A 33 -9.78 -4.75 -2.44
CA PHE A 33 -10.67 -3.75 -1.89
C PHE A 33 -10.02 -2.37 -2.09
N PRO A 34 -10.52 -1.54 -3.03
CA PRO A 34 -9.95 -0.23 -3.28
C PRO A 34 -10.19 0.72 -2.12
N CYS A 35 -9.16 1.50 -1.79
CA CYS A 35 -9.21 2.48 -0.73
C CYS A 35 -8.88 3.86 -1.29
N GLN A 36 -9.32 4.90 -0.59
CA GLN A 36 -9.02 6.27 -0.96
C GLN A 36 -7.65 6.66 -0.42
N ASN A 37 -6.84 7.32 -1.27
CA ASN A 37 -5.58 7.91 -0.87
C ASN A 37 -5.84 9.37 -0.47
N LEU A 38 -5.63 9.67 0.80
CA LEU A 38 -5.86 11.02 1.36
C LEU A 38 -4.62 11.91 1.27
N ALA A 39 -3.51 11.42 0.75
CA ALA A 39 -2.28 12.20 0.67
C ALA A 39 -2.47 13.41 -0.25
N ILE A 40 -1.93 14.56 0.18
CA ILE A 40 -1.97 15.79 -0.60
C ILE A 40 -0.92 15.78 -1.69
N THR A 41 0.26 15.22 -1.40
CA THR A 41 1.34 15.10 -2.37
C THR A 41 1.33 13.70 -2.98
N ASP A 42 1.33 13.64 -4.30
CA ASP A 42 0.97 12.45 -5.05
C ASP A 42 2.07 11.43 -5.24
N HIS A 43 3.33 11.79 -4.92
CA HIS A 43 4.43 11.06 -5.53
C HIS A 43 5.26 10.22 -4.58
N GLN A 44 5.12 10.37 -3.27
CA GLN A 44 6.08 9.82 -2.35
C GLN A 44 5.50 8.95 -1.25
N CYS A 45 4.23 9.06 -0.98
CA CYS A 45 3.56 8.17 -0.04
C CYS A 45 2.05 8.23 -0.29
N PHE A 46 1.36 7.30 0.31
CA PHE A 46 -0.10 7.34 0.34
C PHE A 46 -0.56 7.33 1.79
N ILE A 47 -1.73 7.90 2.02
CA ILE A 47 -2.41 7.83 3.32
C ILE A 47 -3.74 7.17 3.05
N MET A 48 -3.88 5.92 3.47
CA MET A 48 -5.10 5.17 3.28
C MET A 48 -6.19 5.74 4.18
N ASN A 49 -7.38 5.97 3.61
CA ASN A 49 -8.51 6.44 4.38
C ASN A 49 -8.83 5.43 5.49
N PRO A 50 -8.79 5.84 6.78
CA PRO A 50 -9.03 4.91 7.88
C PRO A 50 -10.41 4.25 7.85
N GLU A 51 -11.42 4.96 7.35
CA GLU A 51 -12.77 4.41 7.21
C GLU A 51 -12.78 3.25 6.21
N ASP A 52 -12.03 3.37 5.12
CA ASP A 52 -11.91 2.30 4.14
C ASP A 52 -11.18 1.09 4.72
N PHE A 53 -10.14 1.33 5.52
CA PHE A 53 -9.42 0.26 6.19
C PHE A 53 -10.35 -0.52 7.12
N VAL A 54 -11.12 0.19 7.92
CA VAL A 54 -12.07 -0.43 8.85
C VAL A 54 -13.16 -1.19 8.08
N ALA A 55 -13.66 -0.61 6.99
CA ALA A 55 -14.67 -1.26 6.16
C ALA A 55 -14.12 -2.57 5.57
N GLY A 56 -12.88 -2.55 5.06
CA GLY A 56 -12.24 -3.76 4.53
C GLY A 56 -12.06 -4.82 5.60
N ASP A 57 -11.58 -4.43 6.78
CA ASP A 57 -11.39 -5.34 7.91
C ASP A 57 -12.71 -6.00 8.32
N SER A 58 -13.81 -5.29 8.19
CA SER A 58 -15.14 -5.83 8.51
C SER A 58 -15.64 -6.83 7.48
N LEU A 59 -15.16 -6.74 6.24
CA LEU A 59 -15.58 -7.64 5.16
C LEU A 59 -14.83 -8.96 5.14
N GLY A 60 -13.58 -8.96 5.55
CA GLY A 60 -12.77 -10.16 5.51
C GLY A 60 -11.43 -9.97 6.19
N GLU A 61 -10.58 -10.97 6.09
CA GLU A 61 -9.23 -10.90 6.66
C GLU A 61 -8.31 -10.10 5.73
N ILE A 62 -7.62 -9.10 6.28
CA ILE A 62 -6.64 -8.33 5.52
C ILE A 62 -5.36 -9.14 5.44
N ILE A 63 -4.97 -9.53 4.22
CA ILE A 63 -3.80 -10.38 4.02
C ILE A 63 -2.65 -9.66 3.32
N ALA A 64 -2.89 -8.50 2.72
CA ALA A 64 -1.83 -7.70 2.11
C ALA A 64 -2.28 -6.26 1.88
N ILE A 65 -1.30 -5.39 1.73
CA ILE A 65 -1.49 -4.01 1.29
C ILE A 65 -1.10 -3.95 -0.19
N VAL A 66 -1.87 -3.22 -1.00
CA VAL A 66 -1.61 -3.06 -2.43
C VAL A 66 -1.55 -1.58 -2.75
N HIS A 67 -0.49 -1.13 -3.41
CA HIS A 67 -0.46 0.25 -3.89
C HIS A 67 0.28 0.35 -5.23
N SER A 68 0.20 1.52 -5.87
CA SER A 68 0.81 1.72 -7.18
C SER A 68 1.97 2.70 -7.12
N HIS A 69 2.91 2.50 -8.05
CA HIS A 69 3.95 3.47 -8.40
C HIS A 69 3.69 3.92 -9.83
N PRO A 70 2.92 5.01 -10.05
CA PRO A 70 2.56 5.40 -11.42
C PRO A 70 3.72 5.97 -12.23
N ILE A 71 4.76 6.45 -11.55
CA ILE A 71 5.89 7.13 -12.21
C ILE A 71 7.17 6.30 -12.15
N THR A 72 7.36 5.54 -11.07
CA THR A 72 8.59 4.77 -10.82
C THR A 72 8.35 3.28 -10.97
N PRO A 73 9.42 2.48 -11.14
CA PRO A 73 9.27 1.02 -11.17
C PRO A 73 8.60 0.48 -9.91
N PRO A 74 8.03 -0.74 -9.96
CA PRO A 74 7.36 -1.33 -8.79
C PRO A 74 8.36 -1.91 -7.79
N VAL A 75 9.32 -1.08 -7.42
CA VAL A 75 10.36 -1.43 -6.44
C VAL A 75 10.07 -0.65 -5.17
N ALA A 76 10.09 -1.34 -4.03
CA ALA A 76 9.82 -0.70 -2.75
C ALA A 76 10.82 0.42 -2.48
N SER A 77 10.30 1.62 -2.24
CA SER A 77 11.10 2.73 -1.76
C SER A 77 11.48 2.47 -0.29
N GLU A 78 12.36 3.30 0.26
CA GLU A 78 12.67 3.19 1.68
C GLU A 78 11.41 3.42 2.52
N ALA A 79 10.57 4.37 2.12
CA ALA A 79 9.29 4.62 2.77
C ALA A 79 8.40 3.38 2.75
N ASP A 80 8.33 2.71 1.61
CA ASP A 80 7.54 1.49 1.47
C ASP A 80 8.06 0.38 2.39
N LYS A 81 9.37 0.22 2.46
CA LYS A 81 9.98 -0.82 3.31
C LYS A 81 9.67 -0.59 4.78
N ILE A 82 9.77 0.65 5.24
CA ILE A 82 9.46 1.01 6.62
C ILE A 82 7.99 0.74 6.92
N SER A 83 7.11 1.17 6.03
CA SER A 83 5.68 0.97 6.20
C SER A 83 5.31 -0.51 6.16
N CYS A 84 5.94 -1.28 5.30
CA CYS A 84 5.75 -2.73 5.23
C CYS A 84 6.09 -3.39 6.57
N GLU A 85 7.24 -3.03 7.16
CA GLU A 85 7.62 -3.55 8.47
C GLU A 85 6.61 -3.17 9.56
N GLN A 86 6.16 -1.93 9.55
CA GLN A 86 5.20 -1.45 10.55
C GLN A 86 3.84 -2.13 10.41
N SER A 87 3.42 -2.39 9.19
CA SER A 87 2.12 -3.05 8.95
C SER A 87 2.15 -4.53 9.31
N ASN A 88 3.34 -5.14 9.28
CA ASN A 88 3.52 -6.57 9.46
C ASN A 88 2.71 -7.39 8.47
N LEU A 89 2.55 -6.87 7.25
CA LEU A 89 1.79 -7.49 6.18
C LEU A 89 2.60 -7.51 4.89
N PRO A 90 2.37 -8.49 4.00
CA PRO A 90 2.94 -8.43 2.66
C PRO A 90 2.44 -7.20 1.91
N TRP A 91 3.26 -6.68 1.01
CA TRP A 91 2.94 -5.53 0.18
C TRP A 91 3.12 -5.88 -1.28
N TYR A 92 2.17 -5.45 -2.10
CA TYR A 92 2.25 -5.56 -3.57
C TYR A 92 2.29 -4.16 -4.14
N ILE A 93 3.21 -3.93 -5.07
CA ILE A 93 3.36 -2.65 -5.75
C ILE A 93 3.19 -2.89 -7.23
N VAL A 94 2.39 -2.06 -7.90
CA VAL A 94 2.16 -2.18 -9.34
C VAL A 94 2.49 -0.86 -10.02
N ASN A 95 3.14 -0.94 -11.20
CA ASN A 95 3.23 0.22 -12.09
C ASN A 95 2.15 0.05 -13.16
N PRO A 96 1.14 0.96 -13.19
CA PRO A 96 0.01 0.80 -14.12
C PRO A 96 0.38 1.03 -15.58
N LYS A 97 1.48 1.74 -15.85
CA LYS A 97 1.89 2.04 -17.22
C LYS A 97 2.59 0.86 -17.88
N THR A 98 3.42 0.15 -17.12
CA THR A 98 4.18 -1.00 -17.61
C THR A 98 3.49 -2.30 -17.25
N GLU A 99 2.50 -2.26 -16.36
CA GLU A 99 1.78 -3.41 -15.85
C GLU A 99 2.70 -4.46 -15.20
N THR A 100 3.71 -3.94 -14.50
CA THR A 100 4.67 -4.78 -13.77
C THR A 100 4.40 -4.72 -12.28
N TRP A 101 4.77 -5.81 -11.58
CA TRP A 101 4.47 -5.99 -10.16
C TRP A 101 5.73 -6.25 -9.36
N GLY A 102 5.75 -5.74 -8.13
CA GLY A 102 6.73 -6.10 -7.11
C GLY A 102 6.00 -6.66 -5.90
N GLU A 103 6.64 -7.59 -5.20
CA GLU A 103 6.06 -8.24 -4.03
C GLU A 103 7.07 -8.17 -2.89
N TYR A 104 6.62 -7.73 -1.71
CA TYR A 104 7.48 -7.51 -0.57
C TYR A 104 6.81 -8.03 0.70
N ALA A 105 7.63 -8.44 1.67
CA ALA A 105 7.13 -8.91 2.96
C ALA A 105 8.02 -8.36 4.07
N PRO A 106 7.51 -8.27 5.30
CA PRO A 106 8.34 -7.87 6.45
C PRO A 106 9.55 -8.80 6.57
N SER A 107 10.74 -8.20 6.68
CA SER A 107 12.00 -8.95 6.69
C SER A 107 12.96 -8.51 7.79
N GLY A 108 12.49 -7.63 8.68
CA GLY A 108 13.33 -7.05 9.72
C GLY A 108 14.13 -5.84 9.24
N TYR A 109 13.75 -5.26 8.11
CA TYR A 109 14.42 -4.09 7.58
C TYR A 109 14.44 -2.95 8.61
N LYS A 110 15.61 -2.36 8.80
CA LYS A 110 15.77 -1.19 9.65
C LYS A 110 16.46 -0.09 8.86
N PRO A 111 15.90 1.13 8.87
CA PRO A 111 16.55 2.24 8.18
C PRO A 111 17.84 2.64 8.92
N ASP A 112 18.70 3.34 8.18
CA ASP A 112 19.92 3.90 8.76
C ASP A 112 19.55 4.94 9.82
N MET A 113 20.29 4.94 10.91
CA MET A 113 20.06 5.87 12.01
C MET A 113 20.21 7.33 11.60
N ILE A 114 20.98 7.61 10.58
CA ILE A 114 21.18 8.97 10.07
C ILE A 114 19.87 9.55 9.55
N GLY A 115 18.96 8.72 9.08
CA GLY A 115 17.70 9.17 8.55
C GLY A 115 16.56 9.28 9.54
N LEU A 116 16.83 9.18 10.84
CA LEU A 116 15.79 9.10 11.85
C LEU A 116 14.71 10.20 11.80
N PRO A 117 15.04 11.50 11.75
CA PRO A 117 14.00 12.53 11.68
C PRO A 117 13.16 12.43 10.42
N TRP A 118 13.76 11.95 9.35
CA TRP A 118 13.10 11.75 8.09
C TRP A 118 12.19 10.52 8.14
N VAL A 119 12.66 9.47 8.82
CA VAL A 119 11.89 8.23 9.01
C VAL A 119 10.59 8.51 9.77
N TRP A 120 10.61 9.44 10.72
CA TRP A 120 9.41 9.81 11.44
C TRP A 120 8.28 10.29 10.53
N GLY A 121 8.61 11.16 9.57
CA GLY A 121 7.61 11.63 8.62
C GLY A 121 7.03 10.52 7.77
N VAL A 122 7.86 9.56 7.38
CA VAL A 122 7.43 8.41 6.60
C VAL A 122 6.54 7.48 7.43
N SER A 123 6.92 7.24 8.68
CA SER A 123 6.16 6.38 9.58
C SER A 123 4.73 6.89 9.77
N ASP A 124 4.56 8.21 9.83
CA ASP A 124 3.25 8.81 10.06
C ASP A 124 2.25 8.49 8.96
N CYS A 125 2.71 8.28 7.74
CA CYS A 125 1.81 7.90 6.64
C CYS A 125 1.04 6.62 6.95
N TRP A 126 1.68 5.65 7.57
CA TRP A 126 1.03 4.38 7.93
C TRP A 126 0.44 4.43 9.34
N SER A 127 1.09 5.14 10.26
CA SER A 127 0.64 5.20 11.66
C SER A 127 -0.78 5.70 11.82
N LEU A 128 -1.22 6.62 10.96
CA LEU A 128 -2.58 7.14 10.99
C LEU A 128 -3.60 6.03 10.76
N VAL A 129 -3.29 5.09 9.89
CA VAL A 129 -4.17 3.97 9.58
C VAL A 129 -4.15 2.94 10.70
N ARG A 130 -2.99 2.66 11.23
CA ARG A 130 -2.82 1.60 12.23
C ARG A 130 -3.45 1.90 13.57
N ARG A 131 -3.72 3.14 13.85
CA ARG A 131 -4.36 3.53 15.12
C ARG A 131 -5.84 3.18 15.18
N TYR A 132 -6.34 2.70 14.07
CA TYR A 132 -7.68 2.15 14.02
C TYR A 132 -7.65 0.64 14.17
#